data_0b054f841ce0afabdaf0919251e62515
#
_entry.id   0b054f841ce0afabdaf0919251e62515
#
_cell.length_a   1.000
_cell.length_b   1.000
_cell.length_c   1.000
_cell.angle_alpha   90.00
_cell.angle_beta   90.00
_cell.angle_gamma   90.00
#
_symmetry.space_group_name_H-M   'P 1'
#
loop_
_entity.id
_entity.type
_entity.pdbx_description
1 polymer ?
#
loop_
_entity_poly.entity_id
_entity_poly.type
_entity_poly.pdbx_seq_one_letter_code
_entity_poly.pdbx_strand_id
1 'polypeptide(L)'
;MRNKKWIITILLLLLTISVAAQDVMIQRGCRVGKLRPREMALRRGASGGQPKQTGGDFYYGVRHQLTVLVAFNDRAFKDSVDVAATMAQWDKIFNAKNLTEAPFKGSVHDYFYAQSYGVFDLTFDLEYVKVSGNAKKYASDDYDENSQYLVEDIIEVLKTRDIDWSLYDWNGDGFVNQLLIVYAGHGMNDYKGDDLIWPHQWWMSDHLKDGQEGVYCDPVPVTYDDKEYKVDCYCALSELTKNDDYGSFGTICHEFTHCFGFPDFYSNNTSYVGPWELMDYGNYNGGGYCPAGYSAHERWMMGWLNPTELKEATMISEMPALSDEPQAYLIRNDGHQDEYYIVENRQQKGWDAELPGNGIIVYHVDYDPALWVSVTEYVNKPSRQHYLIFHANNKTPTSSSYSKDWPYPYLANDSLTNMSTPAAELWNANTDSTMFMNKPITRMTVTDGLASFDFLGGTPSSVLHLTSDFSHQFSVLYRLGPVTIVRDENGRVHKIIY
;
A
#
# COMPACT_ATOMS: atom_id res chain seq x y z
N MET A 1 46.88 25.11 8.95
CA MET A 1 46.19 24.96 7.65
C MET A 1 46.07 23.50 7.16
N ARG A 2 46.61 22.50 7.84
CA ARG A 2 46.55 21.09 7.43
C ARG A 2 45.26 20.36 7.85
N ASN A 3 44.61 20.81 8.92
CA ASN A 3 43.42 20.14 9.47
C ASN A 3 42.08 20.47 8.78
N LYS A 4 41.98 21.58 8.02
CA LYS A 4 40.77 21.92 7.30
C LYS A 4 40.50 21.09 6.03
N LYS A 5 41.59 20.59 5.39
CA LYS A 5 41.45 19.76 4.18
C LYS A 5 40.90 18.35 4.48
N TRP A 6 41.25 17.80 5.64
CA TRP A 6 40.78 16.48 6.06
C TRP A 6 39.28 16.46 6.45
N ILE A 7 38.83 17.54 7.08
CA ILE A 7 37.39 17.66 7.47
C ILE A 7 36.49 17.78 6.23
N ILE A 8 36.94 18.54 5.20
CA ILE A 8 36.20 18.67 3.95
C ILE A 8 36.18 17.35 3.16
N THR A 9 37.28 16.61 3.18
CA THR A 9 37.35 15.30 2.49
C THR A 9 36.47 14.24 3.19
N ILE A 10 36.44 14.25 4.52
CA ILE A 10 35.55 13.34 5.29
C ILE A 10 34.09 13.72 5.11
N LEU A 11 33.75 15.03 5.09
CA LEU A 11 32.38 15.47 4.82
C LEU A 11 31.93 15.15 3.37
N LEU A 12 32.83 15.28 2.40
CA LEU A 12 32.55 14.85 1.01
C LEU A 12 32.42 13.34 0.87
N LEU A 13 33.20 12.55 1.64
CA LEU A 13 33.07 11.09 1.66
C LEU A 13 31.76 10.64 2.33
N LEU A 14 31.35 11.32 3.41
CA LEU A 14 30.06 11.02 4.06
C LEU A 14 28.86 11.42 3.20
N LEU A 15 28.96 12.52 2.44
CA LEU A 15 27.94 12.90 1.46
C LEU A 15 27.88 11.94 0.26
N THR A 16 29.03 11.43 -0.21
CA THR A 16 29.05 10.45 -1.31
C THR A 16 28.56 9.06 -0.86
N ILE A 17 28.78 8.68 0.40
CA ILE A 17 28.27 7.41 0.95
C ILE A 17 26.74 7.49 1.13
N SER A 18 26.19 8.61 1.55
CA SER A 18 24.73 8.77 1.67
C SER A 18 24.03 8.78 0.30
N VAL A 19 24.63 9.41 -0.72
CA VAL A 19 24.11 9.42 -2.09
C VAL A 19 24.21 8.02 -2.72
N ALA A 20 25.33 7.31 -2.52
CA ALA A 20 25.49 5.94 -3.04
C ALA A 20 24.54 4.93 -2.36
N ALA A 21 24.21 5.13 -1.08
CA ALA A 21 23.24 4.28 -0.38
C ALA A 21 21.80 4.53 -0.85
N GLN A 22 21.46 5.78 -1.19
CA GLN A 22 20.17 6.12 -1.77
C GLN A 22 20.03 5.63 -3.22
N ASP A 23 21.06 5.80 -4.04
CA ASP A 23 21.05 5.29 -5.43
C ASP A 23 20.99 3.76 -5.50
N VAL A 24 21.55 3.06 -4.53
CA VAL A 24 21.44 1.58 -4.43
C VAL A 24 20.02 1.14 -4.03
N MET A 25 19.32 1.92 -3.21
CA MET A 25 17.92 1.61 -2.86
C MET A 25 16.94 1.82 -4.03
N ILE A 26 17.19 2.83 -4.86
CA ILE A 26 16.37 3.15 -6.05
C ILE A 26 16.44 2.06 -7.14
N GLN A 27 17.53 1.29 -7.20
CA GLN A 27 17.69 0.20 -8.18
C GLN A 27 16.99 -1.11 -7.80
N ARG A 28 16.29 -1.17 -6.67
CA ARG A 28 15.80 -2.40 -6.05
C ARG A 28 14.27 -2.58 -6.08
N GLY A 29 13.58 -1.88 -6.96
CA GLY A 29 12.13 -2.03 -7.12
C GLY A 29 11.72 -3.37 -7.70
N CYS A 30 10.49 -3.79 -7.43
CA CYS A 30 9.87 -4.93 -8.09
C CYS A 30 9.95 -4.78 -9.61
N ARG A 31 10.20 -5.86 -10.34
CA ARG A 31 10.16 -5.83 -11.80
C ARG A 31 8.78 -6.15 -12.31
N VAL A 32 8.35 -5.38 -13.29
CA VAL A 32 7.19 -5.69 -14.10
C VAL A 32 7.58 -6.81 -15.07
N GLY A 33 6.94 -7.97 -14.95
CA GLY A 33 7.25 -9.17 -15.74
C GLY A 33 6.69 -9.17 -17.16
N LYS A 34 6.88 -10.26 -17.89
CA LYS A 34 6.38 -10.47 -19.26
C LYS A 34 4.98 -11.06 -19.25
N LEU A 35 4.07 -10.52 -20.04
CA LEU A 35 2.61 -10.59 -20.04
C LEU A 35 1.91 -11.90 -20.32
N ARG A 36 0.72 -12.02 -19.70
CA ARG A 36 -0.49 -12.66 -20.28
C ARG A 36 -1.68 -11.70 -20.35
N PRO A 37 -2.66 -11.96 -21.29
CA PRO A 37 -3.75 -11.04 -21.57
C PRO A 37 -4.90 -11.09 -20.56
N ARG A 38 -5.74 -10.06 -20.65
CA ARG A 38 -7.06 -9.68 -20.15
C ARG A 38 -7.84 -10.60 -19.17
N GLU A 39 -7.83 -11.92 -19.29
CA GLU A 39 -8.56 -12.83 -18.40
C GLU A 39 -7.96 -12.89 -17.00
N MET A 40 -6.67 -12.69 -16.88
CA MET A 40 -5.97 -12.74 -15.60
C MET A 40 -6.07 -11.44 -14.81
N ALA A 41 -6.17 -10.30 -15.49
CA ALA A 41 -6.44 -9.03 -14.86
C ALA A 41 -7.76 -9.05 -14.06
N LEU A 42 -8.76 -9.79 -14.52
CA LEU A 42 -10.03 -9.97 -13.83
C LEU A 42 -9.91 -10.85 -12.57
N ARG A 43 -8.98 -11.81 -12.55
CA ARG A 43 -8.71 -12.67 -11.38
C ARG A 43 -7.95 -11.94 -10.28
N ARG A 44 -7.13 -10.96 -10.64
CA ARG A 44 -6.28 -10.18 -9.74
C ARG A 44 -7.04 -9.21 -8.82
N GLY A 45 -8.33 -9.42 -8.56
CA GLY A 45 -9.14 -8.54 -7.72
C GLY A 45 -9.37 -7.15 -8.31
N ALA A 46 -8.75 -6.84 -9.42
CA ALA A 46 -9.04 -5.70 -10.25
C ALA A 46 -10.39 -5.92 -10.95
N SER A 47 -11.45 -6.06 -10.17
CA SER A 47 -12.79 -5.93 -10.68
C SER A 47 -12.92 -4.53 -11.25
N GLY A 48 -12.74 -4.45 -12.57
CA GLY A 48 -12.97 -3.31 -13.43
C GLY A 48 -13.19 -1.97 -12.74
N GLY A 49 -12.15 -1.30 -12.45
CA GLY A 49 -11.98 0.10 -12.68
C GLY A 49 -12.75 1.11 -11.92
N GLN A 50 -13.64 0.77 -11.07
CA GLN A 50 -14.20 1.74 -10.15
C GLN A 50 -13.67 1.42 -8.76
N PRO A 51 -13.23 2.42 -7.97
CA PRO A 51 -13.04 2.25 -6.55
C PRO A 51 -14.28 1.53 -6.04
N LYS A 52 -14.11 0.40 -5.37
CA LYS A 52 -15.25 -0.42 -4.96
C LYS A 52 -16.14 0.39 -4.04
N GLN A 53 -17.15 1.03 -4.62
CA GLN A 53 -18.30 1.45 -3.85
C GLN A 53 -18.94 0.18 -3.31
N THR A 54 -18.77 -0.16 -2.06
CA THR A 54 -19.42 -1.33 -1.44
C THR A 54 -18.96 -2.67 -2.04
N GLY A 55 -17.73 -2.85 -2.09
CA GLY A 55 -17.52 -3.96 -2.48
C GLY A 55 -17.39 -5.29 -2.37
N GLY A 56 -16.38 -5.92 -2.40
CA GLY A 56 -16.36 -7.29 -2.04
C GLY A 56 -16.29 -7.36 -0.52
N ASP A 57 -17.29 -7.98 0.09
CA ASP A 57 -17.31 -8.27 1.52
C ASP A 57 -16.06 -9.04 1.99
N PHE A 58 -15.19 -9.46 1.08
CA PHE A 58 -13.99 -10.22 1.38
C PHE A 58 -12.81 -9.40 1.94
N TYR A 59 -12.81 -8.07 1.86
CA TYR A 59 -11.88 -7.20 2.57
C TYR A 59 -12.44 -6.66 3.89
N TYR A 60 -13.41 -7.36 4.47
CA TYR A 60 -14.04 -7.04 5.74
C TYR A 60 -14.13 -8.27 6.65
N GLY A 61 -14.22 -8.02 7.94
CA GLY A 61 -14.32 -9.06 8.96
C GLY A 61 -13.02 -9.83 9.14
N VAL A 62 -13.12 -10.97 9.80
CA VAL A 62 -12.00 -11.87 10.01
C VAL A 62 -11.70 -12.62 8.72
N ARG A 63 -10.44 -12.62 8.32
CA ARG A 63 -9.92 -13.39 7.19
C ARG A 63 -8.68 -14.16 7.62
N HIS A 64 -8.53 -15.35 7.06
CA HIS A 64 -7.39 -16.21 7.28
C HIS A 64 -6.42 -16.10 6.10
N GLN A 65 -5.12 -16.00 6.40
CA GLN A 65 -4.06 -15.92 5.42
C GLN A 65 -3.05 -17.02 5.66
N LEU A 66 -2.97 -17.98 4.72
CA LEU A 66 -1.96 -19.00 4.78
C LEU A 66 -0.57 -18.41 4.57
N THR A 67 0.30 -18.62 5.56
CA THR A 67 1.66 -18.10 5.58
C THR A 67 2.64 -19.24 5.81
N VAL A 68 3.56 -19.43 4.89
CA VAL A 68 4.48 -20.58 4.91
C VAL A 68 5.91 -20.11 5.17
N LEU A 69 6.47 -20.55 6.28
CA LEU A 69 7.89 -20.40 6.60
C LEU A 69 8.67 -21.52 5.92
N VAL A 70 9.56 -21.19 4.99
CA VAL A 70 10.25 -22.17 4.15
C VAL A 70 11.74 -22.22 4.43
N ALA A 71 12.21 -23.36 4.91
CA ALA A 71 13.63 -23.70 4.95
C ALA A 71 14.01 -24.51 3.72
N PHE A 72 15.23 -24.28 3.20
CA PHE A 72 15.83 -25.06 2.13
C PHE A 72 16.62 -26.25 2.69
N ASN A 73 17.00 -27.17 1.82
CA ASN A 73 17.86 -28.27 2.24
C ASN A 73 19.21 -27.79 2.82
N ASP A 74 19.78 -26.73 2.25
CA ASP A 74 21.08 -26.13 2.58
C ASP A 74 20.99 -24.83 3.39
N ARG A 75 19.78 -24.33 3.67
CA ARG A 75 19.58 -23.06 4.40
C ARG A 75 18.39 -23.17 5.32
N ALA A 76 18.62 -22.88 6.60
CA ALA A 76 17.61 -22.83 7.63
C ALA A 76 17.40 -21.39 8.11
N PHE A 77 16.32 -21.15 8.84
CA PHE A 77 16.09 -19.86 9.51
C PHE A 77 17.19 -19.56 10.52
N LYS A 78 17.48 -18.29 10.73
CA LYS A 78 18.58 -17.77 11.58
C LYS A 78 18.60 -18.41 12.97
N ASP A 79 17.44 -18.50 13.61
CA ASP A 79 17.31 -19.03 14.98
C ASP A 79 16.76 -20.47 14.98
N SER A 80 17.05 -21.24 13.95
CA SER A 80 16.46 -22.56 13.65
C SER A 80 16.90 -23.71 14.56
N VAL A 81 17.40 -23.42 15.75
CA VAL A 81 17.70 -24.46 16.75
C VAL A 81 16.44 -25.25 17.10
N ASP A 82 15.28 -24.59 16.97
CA ASP A 82 13.95 -25.19 17.21
C ASP A 82 12.91 -24.58 16.25
N VAL A 83 12.23 -25.43 15.48
CA VAL A 83 11.14 -25.04 14.58
C VAL A 83 10.02 -24.32 15.36
N ALA A 84 9.71 -24.78 16.58
CA ALA A 84 8.67 -24.16 17.39
C ALA A 84 9.05 -22.72 17.79
N ALA A 85 10.32 -22.46 18.09
CA ALA A 85 10.80 -21.11 18.38
C ALA A 85 10.73 -20.20 17.13
N THR A 86 11.10 -20.71 15.97
CA THR A 86 10.95 -19.99 14.68
C THR A 86 9.49 -19.64 14.41
N MET A 87 8.59 -20.61 14.57
CA MET A 87 7.14 -20.41 14.40
C MET A 87 6.61 -19.35 15.37
N ALA A 88 6.98 -19.42 16.64
CA ALA A 88 6.53 -18.46 17.65
C ALA A 88 7.04 -17.04 17.38
N GLN A 89 8.26 -16.88 16.89
CA GLN A 89 8.81 -15.56 16.52
C GLN A 89 8.06 -14.96 15.33
N TRP A 90 7.78 -15.76 14.30
CA TRP A 90 7.04 -15.28 13.14
C TRP A 90 5.55 -15.09 13.43
N ASP A 91 4.94 -15.93 14.26
CA ASP A 91 3.58 -15.69 14.75
C ASP A 91 3.47 -14.34 15.44
N LYS A 92 4.45 -13.98 16.27
CA LYS A 92 4.52 -12.67 16.89
C LYS A 92 4.61 -11.53 15.88
N ILE A 93 5.47 -11.66 14.84
CA ILE A 93 5.63 -10.63 13.80
C ILE A 93 4.33 -10.48 13.00
N PHE A 94 3.64 -11.56 12.71
CA PHE A 94 2.42 -11.53 11.91
C PHE A 94 1.17 -11.20 12.73
N ASN A 95 0.96 -11.81 13.89
CA ASN A 95 -0.33 -11.87 14.57
C ASN A 95 -0.41 -11.12 15.91
N ALA A 96 0.72 -10.72 16.51
CA ALA A 96 0.65 -10.09 17.82
C ALA A 96 -0.14 -8.77 17.77
N LYS A 97 -1.16 -8.64 18.61
CA LYS A 97 -1.96 -7.41 18.69
C LYS A 97 -1.24 -6.36 19.54
N ASN A 98 -1.13 -5.15 19.01
CA ASN A 98 -0.44 -4.02 19.62
C ASN A 98 1.04 -4.33 19.93
N LEU A 99 1.76 -4.91 18.99
CA LEU A 99 3.18 -5.19 19.10
C LEU A 99 3.97 -3.88 19.24
N THR A 100 4.70 -3.72 20.35
CA THR A 100 5.51 -2.52 20.64
C THR A 100 6.97 -2.84 20.93
N GLU A 101 7.39 -4.07 20.71
CA GLU A 101 8.78 -4.49 20.90
C GLU A 101 9.64 -3.95 19.76
N ALA A 102 10.66 -3.16 20.11
CA ALA A 102 11.59 -2.63 19.12
C ALA A 102 12.25 -3.76 18.30
N PRO A 103 12.44 -3.58 16.98
CA PRO A 103 12.23 -2.34 16.23
C PRO A 103 10.80 -2.15 15.70
N PHE A 104 9.88 -3.10 15.94
CA PHE A 104 8.54 -3.11 15.36
C PHE A 104 7.64 -1.99 15.90
N LYS A 105 6.96 -1.29 15.00
CA LYS A 105 5.88 -0.34 15.32
C LYS A 105 4.58 -1.05 15.69
N GLY A 106 4.36 -2.21 15.11
CA GLY A 106 3.23 -3.11 15.26
C GLY A 106 3.51 -4.42 14.56
N SER A 107 2.57 -5.36 14.57
CA SER A 107 2.61 -6.56 13.74
C SER A 107 2.05 -6.30 12.34
N VAL A 108 2.16 -7.28 11.43
CA VAL A 108 1.51 -7.21 10.11
C VAL A 108 -0.01 -7.12 10.26
N HIS A 109 -0.60 -7.87 11.20
CA HIS A 109 -2.00 -7.72 11.60
C HIS A 109 -2.31 -6.26 12.02
N ASP A 110 -1.52 -5.68 12.93
CA ASP A 110 -1.73 -4.33 13.43
C ASP A 110 -1.69 -3.29 12.30
N TYR A 111 -0.81 -3.51 11.30
CA TYR A 111 -0.73 -2.63 10.14
C TYR A 111 -2.05 -2.64 9.36
N PHE A 112 -2.48 -3.78 8.84
CA PHE A 112 -3.69 -3.86 8.01
C PHE A 112 -4.97 -3.56 8.78
N TYR A 113 -5.02 -3.91 10.07
CA TYR A 113 -6.11 -3.55 10.95
C TYR A 113 -6.24 -2.02 11.10
N ALA A 114 -5.13 -1.31 11.25
CA ALA A 114 -5.12 0.15 11.31
C ALA A 114 -5.49 0.80 9.97
N GLN A 115 -4.98 0.26 8.81
CA GLN A 115 -5.30 0.83 7.50
C GLN A 115 -6.79 0.75 7.19
N SER A 116 -7.45 -0.28 7.68
CA SER A 116 -8.87 -0.54 7.48
C SER A 116 -9.79 0.09 8.54
N TYR A 117 -9.26 0.87 9.47
CA TYR A 117 -10.02 1.36 10.65
C TYR A 117 -10.65 0.22 11.47
N GLY A 118 -10.00 -0.93 11.51
CA GLY A 118 -10.42 -2.08 12.29
C GLY A 118 -11.52 -2.94 11.66
N VAL A 119 -11.86 -2.72 10.39
CA VAL A 119 -12.91 -3.53 9.72
C VAL A 119 -12.36 -4.74 8.98
N PHE A 120 -11.05 -4.84 8.77
CA PHE A 120 -10.36 -5.97 8.13
C PHE A 120 -9.38 -6.57 9.14
N ASP A 121 -9.72 -7.74 9.70
CA ASP A 121 -8.99 -8.43 10.77
C ASP A 121 -8.35 -9.70 10.19
N LEU A 122 -7.06 -9.59 9.82
CA LEU A 122 -6.28 -10.69 9.27
C LEU A 122 -5.70 -11.57 10.37
N THR A 123 -5.92 -12.88 10.26
CA THR A 123 -5.20 -13.90 11.01
C THR A 123 -4.27 -14.64 10.07
N PHE A 124 -2.98 -14.65 10.36
CA PHE A 124 -1.98 -15.37 9.57
C PHE A 124 -1.80 -16.78 10.15
N ASP A 125 -2.24 -17.78 9.41
CA ASP A 125 -2.09 -19.18 9.78
C ASP A 125 -0.72 -19.65 9.28
N LEU A 126 0.18 -19.96 10.23
CA LEU A 126 1.57 -20.25 9.92
C LEU A 126 1.80 -21.76 9.76
N GLU A 127 2.46 -22.12 8.67
CA GLU A 127 2.96 -23.44 8.40
C GLU A 127 4.49 -23.42 8.22
N TYR A 128 5.20 -24.41 8.75
CA TYR A 128 6.64 -24.55 8.51
C TYR A 128 6.89 -25.68 7.52
N VAL A 129 7.56 -25.38 6.42
CA VAL A 129 7.91 -26.32 5.37
C VAL A 129 9.44 -26.38 5.21
N LYS A 130 10.01 -27.57 5.13
CA LYS A 130 11.37 -27.75 4.65
C LYS A 130 11.30 -28.42 3.28
N VAL A 131 11.68 -27.67 2.25
CA VAL A 131 11.77 -28.24 0.89
C VAL A 131 13.04 -29.07 0.72
N SER A 132 13.00 -30.02 -0.21
CA SER A 132 14.14 -30.93 -0.47
C SER A 132 15.23 -30.28 -1.33
N GLY A 133 14.91 -29.19 -2.03
CA GLY A 133 15.85 -28.47 -2.87
C GLY A 133 16.76 -27.53 -2.08
N ASN A 134 17.95 -27.30 -2.62
CA ASN A 134 18.83 -26.22 -2.14
C ASN A 134 18.29 -24.86 -2.62
N ALA A 135 18.61 -23.77 -1.92
CA ALA A 135 18.14 -22.42 -2.24
C ALA A 135 18.37 -22.05 -3.71
N LYS A 136 19.53 -22.44 -4.27
CA LYS A 136 19.89 -22.22 -5.68
C LYS A 136 18.89 -22.82 -6.69
N LYS A 137 18.15 -23.86 -6.34
CA LYS A 137 17.12 -24.45 -7.23
C LYS A 137 16.00 -23.44 -7.56
N TYR A 138 15.69 -22.58 -6.60
CA TYR A 138 14.54 -21.67 -6.62
C TYR A 138 14.95 -20.22 -6.95
N ALA A 139 16.26 -19.96 -6.98
CA ALA A 139 16.84 -18.68 -7.34
C ALA A 139 17.12 -18.61 -8.84
N SER A 140 17.29 -17.39 -9.35
CA SER A 140 17.70 -17.12 -10.73
C SER A 140 18.53 -15.86 -10.80
N ASP A 141 19.49 -15.82 -11.74
CA ASP A 141 20.24 -14.60 -12.06
C ASP A 141 19.32 -13.52 -12.70
N ASP A 142 18.19 -13.94 -13.23
CA ASP A 142 17.17 -13.09 -13.86
C ASP A 142 15.94 -12.89 -12.93
N TYR A 143 16.21 -12.63 -11.65
CA TYR A 143 15.25 -12.30 -10.59
C TYR A 143 14.44 -13.51 -10.11
N ASP A 144 13.21 -13.71 -10.53
CA ASP A 144 12.23 -14.65 -9.96
C ASP A 144 11.87 -15.82 -10.88
N GLU A 145 12.65 -16.05 -11.95
CA GLU A 145 12.30 -17.04 -12.99
C GLU A 145 12.15 -18.49 -12.51
N ASN A 146 12.65 -18.83 -11.31
CA ASN A 146 12.58 -20.17 -10.74
C ASN A 146 11.69 -20.27 -9.49
N SER A 147 11.04 -19.20 -9.06
CA SER A 147 10.24 -19.21 -7.83
C SER A 147 8.97 -20.05 -7.94
N GLN A 148 8.46 -20.35 -9.15
CA GLN A 148 7.38 -21.29 -9.36
C GLN A 148 7.70 -22.68 -8.79
N TYR A 149 8.95 -23.14 -8.91
CA TYR A 149 9.36 -24.44 -8.34
C TYR A 149 9.35 -24.44 -6.81
N LEU A 150 9.55 -23.27 -6.18
CA LEU A 150 9.40 -23.15 -4.73
C LEU A 150 7.94 -23.33 -4.32
N VAL A 151 7.01 -22.66 -5.02
CA VAL A 151 5.57 -22.80 -4.78
C VAL A 151 5.13 -24.24 -4.97
N GLU A 152 5.54 -24.90 -6.07
CA GLU A 152 5.23 -26.32 -6.33
C GLU A 152 5.72 -27.22 -5.20
N ASP A 153 6.99 -27.11 -4.80
CA ASP A 153 7.56 -27.95 -3.75
C ASP A 153 6.91 -27.67 -2.38
N ILE A 154 6.52 -26.44 -2.07
CA ILE A 154 5.75 -26.09 -0.87
C ILE A 154 4.40 -26.80 -0.88
N ILE A 155 3.65 -26.67 -1.98
CA ILE A 155 2.30 -27.22 -2.09
C ILE A 155 2.35 -28.76 -2.01
N GLU A 156 3.35 -29.43 -2.60
CA GLU A 156 3.50 -30.88 -2.47
C GLU A 156 3.68 -31.32 -1.00
N VAL A 157 4.37 -30.53 -0.17
CA VAL A 157 4.45 -30.80 1.27
C VAL A 157 3.11 -30.51 1.94
N LEU A 158 2.45 -29.39 1.62
CA LEU A 158 1.18 -29.01 2.25
C LEU A 158 0.03 -29.97 1.92
N LYS A 159 0.03 -30.61 0.73
CA LYS A 159 -0.94 -31.64 0.37
C LYS A 159 -0.90 -32.88 1.29
N THR A 160 0.18 -33.05 2.04
CA THR A 160 0.29 -34.14 3.04
C THR A 160 -0.32 -33.78 4.40
N ARG A 161 -0.83 -32.55 4.54
CA ARG A 161 -1.40 -31.99 5.77
C ARG A 161 -2.90 -31.76 5.62
N ASP A 162 -3.57 -31.65 6.74
CA ASP A 162 -4.99 -31.31 6.80
C ASP A 162 -5.15 -29.78 6.82
N ILE A 163 -5.11 -29.17 5.62
CA ILE A 163 -5.25 -27.72 5.42
C ILE A 163 -6.66 -27.44 4.91
N ASP A 164 -7.41 -26.61 5.65
CA ASP A 164 -8.70 -26.11 5.19
C ASP A 164 -8.51 -24.96 4.18
N TRP A 165 -8.37 -25.34 2.91
CA TRP A 165 -8.15 -24.40 1.82
C TRP A 165 -9.31 -23.43 1.60
N SER A 166 -10.52 -23.75 2.09
CA SER A 166 -11.70 -22.88 1.98
C SER A 166 -11.56 -21.58 2.76
N LEU A 167 -10.73 -21.56 3.80
CA LEU A 167 -10.47 -20.36 4.60
C LEU A 167 -9.70 -19.29 3.82
N TYR A 168 -8.97 -19.69 2.79
CA TYR A 168 -8.09 -18.85 1.99
C TYR A 168 -8.68 -18.44 0.63
N ASP A 169 -9.85 -18.97 0.28
CA ASP A 169 -10.67 -18.57 -0.86
C ASP A 169 -11.71 -17.53 -0.39
N TRP A 170 -11.26 -16.28 -0.23
CA TRP A 170 -12.07 -15.22 0.42
C TRP A 170 -13.28 -14.80 -0.40
N ASN A 171 -13.24 -14.93 -1.72
CA ASN A 171 -14.26 -14.50 -2.66
C ASN A 171 -15.10 -15.68 -3.21
N GLY A 172 -14.75 -16.92 -2.88
CA GLY A 172 -15.50 -18.13 -3.24
C GLY A 172 -15.37 -18.53 -4.70
N ASP A 173 -14.32 -18.09 -5.40
CA ASP A 173 -14.12 -18.39 -6.83
C ASP A 173 -13.33 -19.68 -7.10
N GLY A 174 -12.89 -20.37 -6.06
CA GLY A 174 -12.11 -21.59 -6.13
C GLY A 174 -10.60 -21.36 -6.22
N PHE A 175 -10.16 -20.11 -6.09
CA PHE A 175 -8.75 -19.77 -5.96
C PHE A 175 -8.41 -19.36 -4.53
N VAL A 176 -7.28 -19.85 -4.03
CA VAL A 176 -6.63 -19.25 -2.86
C VAL A 176 -6.27 -17.80 -3.22
N ASN A 177 -6.74 -16.84 -2.46
CA ASN A 177 -6.53 -15.41 -2.79
C ASN A 177 -5.05 -15.08 -2.96
N GLN A 178 -4.22 -15.56 -2.04
CA GLN A 178 -2.76 -15.51 -2.14
C GLN A 178 -2.09 -16.50 -1.18
N LEU A 179 -0.89 -16.96 -1.53
CA LEU A 179 0.00 -17.72 -0.66
C LEU A 179 1.13 -16.79 -0.21
N LEU A 180 1.28 -16.58 1.10
CA LEU A 180 2.39 -15.81 1.64
C LEU A 180 3.54 -16.75 2.02
N ILE A 181 4.73 -16.48 1.50
CA ILE A 181 5.94 -17.28 1.72
C ILE A 181 7.00 -16.41 2.37
N VAL A 182 7.57 -16.89 3.47
CA VAL A 182 8.80 -16.34 4.05
C VAL A 182 9.88 -17.39 3.91
N TYR A 183 10.89 -17.14 3.09
CA TYR A 183 11.99 -18.07 2.89
C TYR A 183 13.19 -17.72 3.75
N ALA A 184 13.92 -18.76 4.23
CA ALA A 184 15.05 -18.63 5.13
C ALA A 184 16.22 -17.87 4.49
N GLY A 185 16.82 -16.96 5.26
CA GLY A 185 18.00 -16.18 4.89
C GLY A 185 17.68 -14.86 4.18
N HIS A 186 18.65 -14.37 3.43
CA HIS A 186 18.60 -13.06 2.77
C HIS A 186 17.93 -13.11 1.40
N GLY A 187 17.42 -11.95 0.94
CA GLY A 187 16.91 -11.76 -0.40
C GLY A 187 17.90 -11.10 -1.36
N MET A 188 17.64 -11.24 -2.66
CA MET A 188 18.44 -10.61 -3.71
C MET A 188 18.32 -9.06 -3.71
N ASN A 189 17.29 -8.51 -3.08
CA ASN A 189 17.16 -7.07 -2.88
C ASN A 189 18.27 -6.48 -2.01
N ASP A 190 18.86 -7.26 -1.13
CA ASP A 190 19.92 -6.82 -0.20
C ASP A 190 21.32 -7.29 -0.61
N TYR A 191 21.42 -8.46 -1.23
CA TYR A 191 22.68 -9.07 -1.65
C TYR A 191 22.59 -9.53 -3.11
N LYS A 192 23.75 -9.77 -3.71
CA LYS A 192 23.85 -10.43 -5.02
C LYS A 192 24.31 -11.86 -4.82
N GLY A 193 23.65 -12.80 -5.45
CA GLY A 193 23.99 -14.22 -5.43
C GLY A 193 23.07 -15.01 -6.34
N ASP A 194 23.57 -16.10 -6.89
CA ASP A 194 22.82 -17.01 -7.74
C ASP A 194 22.02 -18.04 -6.93
N ASP A 195 22.00 -17.89 -5.60
CA ASP A 195 21.27 -18.69 -4.63
C ASP A 195 20.28 -17.86 -3.80
N LEU A 196 20.00 -16.63 -4.24
CA LEU A 196 19.07 -15.70 -3.59
C LEU A 196 17.84 -15.48 -4.46
N ILE A 197 16.70 -15.41 -3.80
CA ILE A 197 15.41 -15.10 -4.42
C ILE A 197 15.14 -13.60 -4.25
N TRP A 198 14.61 -12.94 -5.29
CA TRP A 198 14.12 -11.57 -5.17
C TRP A 198 12.79 -11.56 -4.41
N PRO A 199 12.59 -10.77 -3.34
CA PRO A 199 11.28 -10.58 -2.73
C PRO A 199 10.29 -10.00 -3.75
N HIS A 200 9.14 -10.67 -3.94
CA HIS A 200 8.18 -10.28 -4.97
C HIS A 200 6.80 -10.87 -4.72
N GLN A 201 5.80 -10.30 -5.35
CA GLN A 201 4.49 -10.89 -5.57
C GLN A 201 4.37 -11.31 -7.04
N TRP A 202 3.84 -12.52 -7.30
CA TRP A 202 3.67 -13.03 -8.65
C TRP A 202 2.52 -14.04 -8.76
N TRP A 203 2.32 -14.57 -9.97
CA TRP A 203 1.34 -15.61 -10.27
C TRP A 203 2.00 -16.82 -10.92
N MET A 204 1.60 -18.04 -10.51
CA MET A 204 2.06 -19.30 -11.11
C MET A 204 1.78 -19.28 -12.61
N SER A 205 0.60 -18.88 -12.99
CA SER A 205 0.16 -18.82 -14.38
C SER A 205 0.86 -17.77 -15.25
N ASP A 206 1.74 -16.94 -14.71
CA ASP A 206 2.60 -15.98 -15.45
C ASP A 206 4.06 -16.46 -15.58
N HIS A 207 4.44 -17.54 -14.92
CA HIS A 207 5.74 -18.15 -15.13
C HIS A 207 5.78 -18.98 -16.42
N LEU A 208 6.89 -18.89 -17.14
CA LEU A 208 7.16 -19.78 -18.26
C LEU A 208 7.40 -21.21 -17.76
N LYS A 209 6.73 -22.17 -18.37
CA LYS A 209 6.93 -23.58 -18.03
C LYS A 209 8.24 -24.06 -18.64
N ASP A 210 9.17 -24.48 -17.80
CA ASP A 210 10.49 -24.97 -18.19
C ASP A 210 11.24 -24.02 -19.14
N GLY A 211 11.02 -22.70 -19.03
CA GLY A 211 11.61 -21.67 -19.87
C GLY A 211 11.11 -21.68 -21.33
N GLN A 212 10.03 -22.41 -21.64
CA GLN A 212 9.47 -22.51 -22.99
C GLN A 212 8.68 -21.25 -23.33
N GLU A 213 9.12 -20.51 -24.37
CA GLU A 213 8.45 -19.31 -24.81
C GLU A 213 6.96 -19.57 -25.19
N GLY A 214 6.06 -18.81 -24.57
CA GLY A 214 4.62 -18.91 -24.82
C GLY A 214 3.92 -20.09 -24.13
N VAL A 215 4.63 -20.93 -23.37
CA VAL A 215 4.06 -21.99 -22.54
C VAL A 215 4.19 -21.60 -21.08
N TYR A 216 3.06 -21.52 -20.39
CA TYR A 216 3.02 -21.05 -19.00
C TYR A 216 2.65 -22.18 -18.04
N CYS A 217 3.03 -21.99 -16.76
CA CYS A 217 2.61 -22.89 -15.70
C CYS A 217 1.10 -22.79 -15.46
N ASP A 218 0.52 -23.86 -14.95
CA ASP A 218 -0.85 -23.84 -14.46
C ASP A 218 -0.88 -23.46 -12.97
N PRO A 219 -1.97 -22.86 -12.47
CA PRO A 219 -2.21 -22.76 -11.03
C PRO A 219 -2.14 -24.13 -10.37
N VAL A 220 -1.54 -24.20 -9.19
CA VAL A 220 -1.30 -25.49 -8.51
C VAL A 220 -2.60 -25.96 -7.82
N PRO A 221 -3.15 -27.14 -8.17
CA PRO A 221 -4.37 -27.64 -7.55
C PRO A 221 -4.12 -28.19 -6.14
N VAL A 222 -5.06 -27.93 -5.24
CA VAL A 222 -5.14 -28.46 -3.87
C VAL A 222 -6.56 -28.87 -3.57
N THR A 223 -6.78 -29.74 -2.57
CA THR A 223 -8.11 -30.29 -2.28
C THR A 223 -8.41 -30.20 -0.79
N TYR A 224 -9.65 -29.84 -0.46
CA TYR A 224 -10.20 -29.90 0.88
C TYR A 224 -11.68 -30.26 0.80
N ASP A 225 -12.14 -31.20 1.61
CA ASP A 225 -13.53 -31.69 1.68
C ASP A 225 -14.11 -32.02 0.29
N ASP A 226 -13.36 -32.80 -0.50
CA ASP A 226 -13.68 -33.20 -1.88
C ASP A 226 -13.84 -32.04 -2.89
N LYS A 227 -13.52 -30.79 -2.50
CA LYS A 227 -13.52 -29.61 -3.38
C LYS A 227 -12.10 -29.24 -3.78
N GLU A 228 -11.90 -28.99 -5.07
CA GLU A 228 -10.63 -28.48 -5.61
C GLU A 228 -10.55 -26.98 -5.45
N TYR A 229 -9.39 -26.49 -5.00
CA TYR A 229 -8.95 -25.11 -5.01
C TYR A 229 -7.66 -24.98 -5.82
N LYS A 230 -7.28 -23.75 -6.18
CA LYS A 230 -6.07 -23.48 -6.96
C LYS A 230 -5.25 -22.39 -6.33
N VAL A 231 -3.94 -22.63 -6.21
CA VAL A 231 -2.97 -21.60 -5.80
C VAL A 231 -2.34 -21.03 -7.06
N ASP A 232 -2.54 -19.73 -7.28
CA ASP A 232 -2.01 -18.97 -8.42
C ASP A 232 -1.20 -17.78 -7.94
N CYS A 233 -1.81 -16.87 -7.17
CA CYS A 233 -1.17 -15.71 -6.58
C CYS A 233 -0.31 -16.10 -5.38
N TYR A 234 0.93 -15.63 -5.34
CA TYR A 234 1.81 -15.81 -4.18
C TYR A 234 2.68 -14.57 -3.96
N CYS A 235 3.22 -14.47 -2.75
CA CYS A 235 4.15 -13.44 -2.33
C CYS A 235 5.32 -14.13 -1.64
N ALA A 236 6.55 -13.90 -2.10
CA ALA A 236 7.76 -14.51 -1.57
C ALA A 236 8.69 -13.45 -0.98
N LEU A 237 9.06 -13.61 0.29
CA LEU A 237 9.75 -12.63 1.11
C LEU A 237 10.94 -13.27 1.82
N SER A 238 12.03 -12.52 1.99
CA SER A 238 13.19 -12.99 2.74
C SER A 238 12.98 -12.91 4.25
N GLU A 239 13.56 -13.87 4.97
CA GLU A 239 13.62 -13.83 6.42
C GLU A 239 14.42 -12.62 6.92
N LEU A 240 15.58 -12.35 6.31
CA LEU A 240 16.57 -11.42 6.85
C LEU A 240 16.75 -10.20 5.94
N THR A 241 16.95 -9.04 6.60
CA THR A 241 17.49 -7.84 5.98
C THR A 241 19.02 -7.95 5.84
N LYS A 242 19.64 -6.97 5.15
CA LYS A 242 21.11 -6.86 5.04
C LYS A 242 21.87 -6.73 6.38
N ASN A 243 21.16 -6.43 7.46
CA ASN A 243 21.74 -6.28 8.80
C ASN A 243 21.54 -7.53 9.67
N ASP A 244 21.10 -8.64 9.08
CA ASP A 244 20.72 -9.86 9.80
C ASP A 244 19.55 -9.67 10.78
N ASP A 245 18.74 -8.60 10.61
CA ASP A 245 17.51 -8.41 11.33
C ASP A 245 16.38 -9.18 10.67
N TYR A 246 15.34 -9.53 11.43
CA TYR A 246 14.13 -10.15 10.87
C TYR A 246 13.49 -9.24 9.83
N GLY A 247 13.13 -9.82 8.73
CA GLY A 247 12.73 -9.30 7.46
C GLY A 247 12.16 -7.91 7.41
N SER A 248 12.37 -7.22 6.34
CA SER A 248 11.82 -5.89 6.14
C SER A 248 10.31 -5.93 6.29
N PHE A 249 9.81 -5.62 7.48
CA PHE A 249 8.39 -5.59 7.80
C PHE A 249 7.60 -4.76 6.77
N GLY A 250 8.14 -3.60 6.40
CA GLY A 250 7.54 -2.76 5.37
C GLY A 250 7.52 -3.42 3.98
N THR A 251 8.53 -4.24 3.65
CA THR A 251 8.52 -5.03 2.41
C THR A 251 7.43 -6.10 2.44
N ILE A 252 7.21 -6.76 3.60
CA ILE A 252 6.08 -7.69 3.76
C ILE A 252 4.76 -6.97 3.47
N CYS A 253 4.54 -5.79 4.06
CA CYS A 253 3.33 -5.01 3.83
C CYS A 253 3.19 -4.58 2.37
N HIS A 254 4.28 -4.19 1.71
CA HIS A 254 4.31 -3.77 0.31
C HIS A 254 3.94 -4.92 -0.63
N GLU A 255 4.68 -6.03 -0.60
CA GLU A 255 4.45 -7.17 -1.47
C GLU A 255 3.06 -7.80 -1.24
N PHE A 256 2.63 -7.85 0.02
CA PHE A 256 1.30 -8.35 0.33
C PHE A 256 0.19 -7.40 -0.18
N THR A 257 0.46 -6.10 -0.26
CA THR A 257 -0.48 -5.12 -0.83
C THR A 257 -0.67 -5.31 -2.34
N HIS A 258 0.35 -5.80 -3.07
CA HIS A 258 0.18 -6.21 -4.47
C HIS A 258 -0.90 -7.29 -4.64
N CYS A 259 -1.02 -8.21 -3.67
CA CYS A 259 -2.07 -9.24 -3.68
C CYS A 259 -3.49 -8.63 -3.63
N PHE A 260 -3.64 -7.41 -3.15
CA PHE A 260 -4.91 -6.67 -3.18
C PHE A 260 -5.16 -5.94 -4.51
N GLY A 261 -4.21 -6.00 -5.45
CA GLY A 261 -4.32 -5.42 -6.78
C GLY A 261 -3.75 -4.01 -6.92
N PHE A 262 -2.90 -3.58 -5.99
CA PHE A 262 -2.19 -2.31 -6.12
C PHE A 262 -0.90 -2.48 -6.92
N PRO A 263 -0.63 -1.59 -7.88
CA PRO A 263 0.64 -1.55 -8.60
C PRO A 263 1.69 -0.77 -7.81
N ASP A 264 2.95 -0.88 -8.25
CA ASP A 264 3.98 0.07 -7.85
C ASP A 264 3.69 1.48 -8.37
N PHE A 265 3.90 2.48 -7.52
CA PHE A 265 3.80 3.89 -7.90
C PHE A 265 5.14 4.51 -8.30
N TYR A 266 6.24 3.77 -8.21
CA TYR A 266 7.51 4.11 -8.84
C TYR A 266 7.64 3.44 -10.21
N SER A 267 8.62 3.87 -11.02
CA SER A 267 8.96 3.19 -12.27
C SER A 267 10.47 3.12 -12.44
N ASN A 268 11.00 1.94 -12.73
CA ASN A 268 12.44 1.70 -12.82
C ASN A 268 13.19 2.30 -11.61
N ASN A 269 13.88 3.43 -11.81
CA ASN A 269 14.66 4.11 -10.78
C ASN A 269 14.08 5.47 -10.40
N THR A 270 12.79 5.72 -10.72
CA THR A 270 12.16 7.00 -10.47
C THR A 270 10.99 6.82 -9.51
N SER A 271 11.09 7.48 -8.37
CA SER A 271 10.01 7.63 -7.41
C SER A 271 9.17 8.88 -7.74
N TYR A 272 7.87 8.79 -7.59
CA TYR A 272 6.93 9.87 -7.88
C TYR A 272 6.18 10.36 -6.64
N VAL A 273 5.90 9.46 -5.70
CA VAL A 273 5.18 9.77 -4.45
C VAL A 273 6.02 9.48 -3.21
N GLY A 274 7.16 8.85 -3.38
CA GLY A 274 8.22 8.71 -2.38
C GLY A 274 7.80 8.02 -1.10
N PRO A 275 8.32 8.52 0.04
CA PRO A 275 8.05 7.92 1.35
C PRO A 275 6.63 8.19 1.87
N TRP A 276 5.77 8.87 1.09
CA TRP A 276 4.38 9.13 1.44
C TRP A 276 3.47 7.93 1.16
N GLU A 277 3.93 6.97 0.34
CA GLU A 277 3.16 5.83 -0.12
C GLU A 277 3.87 4.50 0.13
N LEU A 278 3.12 3.51 0.62
CA LEU A 278 3.64 2.15 0.79
C LEU A 278 4.13 1.56 -0.53
N MET A 279 3.38 1.79 -1.61
CA MET A 279 3.66 1.24 -2.96
C MET A 279 4.69 2.06 -3.74
N ASP A 280 5.39 2.98 -3.08
CA ASP A 280 6.63 3.62 -3.55
C ASP A 280 7.72 3.35 -2.48
N TYR A 281 8.34 4.34 -1.86
CA TYR A 281 9.40 4.14 -0.86
C TYR A 281 8.92 4.19 0.60
N GLY A 282 7.63 4.37 0.82
CA GLY A 282 7.05 4.40 2.15
C GLY A 282 7.20 3.08 2.94
N ASN A 283 7.46 1.97 2.25
CA ASN A 283 7.79 0.68 2.88
C ASN A 283 9.10 0.72 3.68
N TYR A 284 10.03 1.64 3.36
CA TYR A 284 11.32 1.77 4.06
C TYR A 284 11.30 2.77 5.23
N ASN A 285 10.18 3.44 5.48
CA ASN A 285 10.06 4.38 6.60
C ASN A 285 10.34 3.68 7.94
N GLY A 286 10.97 4.43 8.87
CA GLY A 286 11.39 3.87 10.15
C GLY A 286 12.34 2.68 10.04
N GLY A 287 13.21 2.65 9.01
CA GLY A 287 14.11 1.53 8.74
C GLY A 287 13.39 0.27 8.25
N GLY A 288 12.17 0.42 7.73
CA GLY A 288 11.31 -0.67 7.27
C GLY A 288 10.39 -1.24 8.35
N TYR A 289 10.31 -0.61 9.54
CA TYR A 289 9.48 -1.09 10.64
C TYR A 289 8.29 -0.18 10.99
N CYS A 290 8.19 0.96 10.31
CA CYS A 290 7.05 1.87 10.40
C CYS A 290 6.68 2.37 8.98
N PRO A 291 6.24 1.45 8.09
CA PRO A 291 5.87 1.84 6.73
C PRO A 291 4.74 2.86 6.73
N ALA A 292 4.66 3.67 5.66
CA ALA A 292 3.60 4.64 5.47
C ALA A 292 2.22 3.98 5.53
N GLY A 293 1.27 4.63 6.14
CA GLY A 293 -0.14 4.23 6.05
C GLY A 293 -0.69 4.41 4.64
N TYR A 294 -1.72 3.64 4.29
CA TYR A 294 -2.43 3.79 3.04
C TYR A 294 -2.98 5.21 2.86
N SER A 295 -2.89 5.72 1.65
CA SER A 295 -3.57 6.96 1.25
C SER A 295 -5.09 6.82 1.26
N ALA A 296 -5.78 7.93 1.15
CA ALA A 296 -7.24 7.92 0.99
C ALA A 296 -7.67 7.22 -0.31
N HIS A 297 -6.85 7.29 -1.38
CA HIS A 297 -7.10 6.57 -2.62
C HIS A 297 -7.06 5.06 -2.42
N GLU A 298 -5.99 4.56 -1.79
CA GLU A 298 -5.85 3.13 -1.52
C GLU A 298 -6.98 2.62 -0.61
N ARG A 299 -7.28 3.35 0.47
CA ARG A 299 -8.40 2.99 1.37
C ARG A 299 -9.76 3.02 0.66
N TRP A 300 -9.95 3.95 -0.29
CA TRP A 300 -11.15 4.01 -1.11
C TRP A 300 -11.25 2.79 -2.04
N MET A 301 -10.16 2.41 -2.70
CA MET A 301 -10.11 1.21 -3.54
C MET A 301 -10.39 -0.06 -2.75
N MET A 302 -9.94 -0.14 -1.49
CA MET A 302 -10.26 -1.26 -0.58
C MET A 302 -11.70 -1.22 -0.04
N GLY A 303 -12.42 -0.11 -0.22
CA GLY A 303 -13.74 0.10 0.34
C GLY A 303 -13.74 0.51 1.82
N TRP A 304 -12.59 0.80 2.41
CA TRP A 304 -12.46 1.18 3.82
C TRP A 304 -12.72 2.68 4.07
N LEU A 305 -12.72 3.48 3.02
CA LEU A 305 -13.03 4.90 3.05
C LEU A 305 -13.87 5.24 1.82
N ASN A 306 -14.77 6.20 1.96
CA ASN A 306 -15.49 6.78 0.83
C ASN A 306 -15.29 8.29 0.86
N PRO A 307 -14.44 8.87 -0.02
CA PRO A 307 -14.15 10.28 0.02
C PRO A 307 -15.39 11.10 -0.36
N THR A 308 -15.59 12.23 0.33
CA THR A 308 -16.68 13.16 0.02
C THR A 308 -16.37 13.93 -1.25
N GLU A 309 -17.19 13.78 -2.28
CA GLU A 309 -17.02 14.55 -3.53
C GLU A 309 -17.45 16.00 -3.36
N LEU A 310 -16.54 16.93 -3.63
CA LEU A 310 -16.78 18.37 -3.59
C LEU A 310 -17.23 18.88 -4.96
N LYS A 311 -18.46 19.42 -5.01
CA LYS A 311 -19.10 19.96 -6.24
C LYS A 311 -19.44 21.43 -6.15
N GLU A 312 -19.65 21.93 -4.96
CA GLU A 312 -20.09 23.29 -4.69
C GLU A 312 -19.13 24.00 -3.75
N ALA A 313 -19.12 25.33 -3.77
CA ALA A 313 -18.29 26.12 -2.89
C ALA A 313 -18.50 25.71 -1.43
N THR A 314 -17.43 25.25 -0.78
CA THR A 314 -17.49 24.65 0.54
C THR A 314 -16.27 25.08 1.36
N MET A 315 -16.46 25.45 2.61
CA MET A 315 -15.38 25.58 3.58
C MET A 315 -15.25 24.28 4.37
N ILE A 316 -14.07 23.65 4.30
CA ILE A 316 -13.73 22.50 5.12
C ILE A 316 -12.96 23.01 6.33
N SER A 317 -13.39 22.63 7.52
CA SER A 317 -12.75 22.99 8.79
C SER A 317 -12.47 21.75 9.62
N GLU A 318 -11.35 21.80 10.34
CA GLU A 318 -10.98 20.77 11.33
C GLU A 318 -10.96 19.33 10.80
N MET A 319 -10.55 19.13 9.53
CA MET A 319 -10.36 17.81 8.96
C MET A 319 -9.29 17.03 9.75
N PRO A 320 -9.64 15.91 10.41
CA PRO A 320 -8.71 15.12 11.19
C PRO A 320 -7.64 14.48 10.29
N ALA A 321 -6.58 13.94 10.91
CA ALA A 321 -5.63 13.14 10.17
C ALA A 321 -6.28 11.86 9.64
N LEU A 322 -5.88 11.46 8.44
CA LEU A 322 -6.37 10.25 7.79
C LEU A 322 -6.16 8.98 8.63
N SER A 323 -5.10 8.98 9.47
CA SER A 323 -4.83 7.88 10.41
C SER A 323 -5.84 7.78 11.57
N ASP A 324 -6.59 8.85 11.86
CA ASP A 324 -7.54 8.88 12.97
C ASP A 324 -8.96 8.58 12.51
N GLU A 325 -9.37 9.18 11.39
CA GLU A 325 -10.74 9.06 10.88
C GLU A 325 -10.75 8.90 9.36
N PRO A 326 -11.72 8.14 8.80
CA PRO A 326 -11.85 7.91 7.36
C PRO A 326 -12.43 9.14 6.63
N GLN A 327 -11.71 10.25 6.69
CA GLN A 327 -12.14 11.52 6.06
C GLN A 327 -11.17 11.99 5.01
N ALA A 328 -11.66 12.12 3.78
CA ALA A 328 -10.96 12.69 2.63
C ALA A 328 -11.94 13.30 1.64
N TYR A 329 -11.45 14.10 0.71
CA TYR A 329 -12.27 14.79 -0.26
C TYR A 329 -11.83 14.46 -1.68
N LEU A 330 -12.82 14.37 -2.59
CA LEU A 330 -12.65 14.04 -3.99
C LEU A 330 -13.06 15.23 -4.85
N ILE A 331 -12.24 15.60 -5.82
CA ILE A 331 -12.51 16.69 -6.78
C ILE A 331 -12.27 16.12 -8.18
N ARG A 332 -13.33 15.91 -8.96
CA ARG A 332 -13.24 15.31 -10.29
C ARG A 332 -13.00 16.34 -11.39
N ASN A 333 -12.29 15.92 -12.43
CA ASN A 333 -12.30 16.58 -13.73
C ASN A 333 -13.67 16.39 -14.38
N ASP A 334 -14.39 17.49 -14.66
CA ASP A 334 -15.76 17.39 -15.23
C ASP A 334 -15.75 16.88 -16.68
N GLY A 335 -14.64 17.03 -17.40
CA GLY A 335 -14.43 16.52 -18.75
C GLY A 335 -14.01 15.06 -18.80
N HIS A 336 -13.42 14.54 -17.70
CA HIS A 336 -12.92 13.17 -17.62
C HIS A 336 -13.02 12.65 -16.18
N GLN A 337 -14.09 11.91 -15.87
CA GLN A 337 -14.47 11.56 -14.49
C GLN A 337 -13.49 10.61 -13.78
N ASP A 338 -12.66 9.87 -14.54
CA ASP A 338 -11.62 8.99 -13.99
C ASP A 338 -10.32 9.74 -13.69
N GLU A 339 -10.25 11.04 -13.96
CA GLU A 339 -9.20 11.93 -13.51
C GLU A 339 -9.73 12.85 -12.39
N TYR A 340 -9.02 12.84 -11.26
CA TYR A 340 -9.48 13.53 -10.06
C TYR A 340 -8.33 13.88 -9.12
N TYR A 341 -8.61 14.80 -8.20
CA TYR A 341 -7.77 15.05 -7.04
C TYR A 341 -8.38 14.42 -5.80
N ILE A 342 -7.52 13.90 -4.92
CA ILE A 342 -7.89 13.48 -3.56
C ILE A 342 -7.13 14.38 -2.58
N VAL A 343 -7.89 14.94 -1.62
CA VAL A 343 -7.36 15.80 -0.56
C VAL A 343 -7.47 15.06 0.77
N GLU A 344 -6.34 14.90 1.44
CA GLU A 344 -6.23 14.24 2.73
C GLU A 344 -5.32 15.00 3.69
N ASN A 345 -5.47 14.75 4.99
CA ASN A 345 -4.60 15.29 6.02
C ASN A 345 -3.68 14.19 6.56
N ARG A 346 -2.36 14.34 6.38
CA ARG A 346 -1.36 13.41 6.90
C ARG A 346 -0.61 14.04 8.06
N GLN A 347 -0.52 13.31 9.16
CA GLN A 347 0.18 13.76 10.37
C GLN A 347 1.15 12.67 10.83
N GLN A 348 2.34 13.07 11.34
CA GLN A 348 3.37 12.15 11.85
C GLN A 348 2.92 11.47 13.15
N LYS A 349 1.96 10.55 13.03
CA LYS A 349 1.45 9.73 14.12
C LYS A 349 1.00 8.35 13.64
N GLY A 350 0.86 7.40 14.55
CA GLY A 350 0.49 6.03 14.19
C GLY A 350 1.50 5.43 13.21
N TRP A 351 1.03 4.85 12.12
CA TRP A 351 1.86 4.32 11.05
C TRP A 351 2.49 5.41 10.18
N ASP A 352 1.98 6.64 10.25
CA ASP A 352 2.53 7.81 9.57
C ASP A 352 3.61 8.52 10.39
N ALA A 353 4.03 7.98 11.55
CA ALA A 353 4.99 8.63 12.43
C ALA A 353 6.34 8.96 11.77
N GLU A 354 6.73 8.16 10.79
CA GLU A 354 8.00 8.28 10.06
C GLU A 354 7.85 8.93 8.67
N LEU A 355 6.69 9.52 8.38
CA LEU A 355 6.53 10.36 7.20
C LEU A 355 7.48 11.57 7.26
N PRO A 356 7.94 12.10 6.13
CA PRO A 356 8.89 13.22 6.11
C PRO A 356 8.31 14.52 6.67
N GLY A 357 6.99 14.67 6.76
CA GLY A 357 6.33 15.89 7.23
C GLY A 357 4.87 15.70 7.59
N ASN A 358 4.20 16.81 7.83
CA ASN A 358 2.77 16.89 8.17
C ASN A 358 2.06 17.88 7.25
N GLY A 359 0.79 17.66 6.97
CA GLY A 359 -0.03 18.65 6.28
C GLY A 359 -1.08 18.06 5.36
N ILE A 360 -1.66 18.92 4.54
CA ILE A 360 -2.61 18.53 3.52
C ILE A 360 -1.84 17.99 2.31
N ILE A 361 -2.13 16.77 1.93
CA ILE A 361 -1.65 16.15 0.69
C ILE A 361 -2.77 16.26 -0.34
N VAL A 362 -2.43 16.66 -1.56
CA VAL A 362 -3.33 16.63 -2.70
C VAL A 362 -2.74 15.67 -3.74
N TYR A 363 -3.38 14.53 -3.91
CA TYR A 363 -3.06 13.58 -4.97
C TYR A 363 -3.74 13.98 -6.28
N HIS A 364 -3.04 13.82 -7.38
CA HIS A 364 -3.60 13.83 -8.72
C HIS A 364 -3.63 12.40 -9.23
N VAL A 365 -4.81 11.90 -9.49
CA VAL A 365 -5.05 10.54 -9.98
C VAL A 365 -5.69 10.62 -11.35
N ASP A 366 -5.06 10.00 -12.34
CA ASP A 366 -5.59 9.78 -13.68
C ASP A 366 -5.79 8.27 -13.83
N TYR A 367 -6.93 7.80 -13.32
CA TYR A 367 -7.18 6.39 -13.11
C TYR A 367 -7.46 5.64 -14.41
N ASP A 368 -6.59 4.72 -14.76
CA ASP A 368 -6.77 3.78 -15.88
C ASP A 368 -6.80 2.35 -15.32
N PRO A 369 -7.97 1.69 -15.27
CA PRO A 369 -8.09 0.35 -14.71
C PRO A 369 -7.23 -0.70 -15.43
N ALA A 370 -6.99 -0.52 -16.73
CA ALA A 370 -6.16 -1.45 -17.49
C ALA A 370 -4.68 -1.30 -17.11
N LEU A 371 -4.26 -0.06 -16.82
CA LEU A 371 -2.90 0.23 -16.39
C LEU A 371 -2.65 -0.22 -14.95
N TRP A 372 -3.64 -0.05 -14.05
CA TRP A 372 -3.53 -0.46 -12.65
C TRP A 372 -3.31 -1.96 -12.46
N VAL A 373 -3.78 -2.77 -13.40
CA VAL A 373 -3.60 -4.23 -13.38
C VAL A 373 -2.53 -4.72 -14.35
N SER A 374 -1.85 -3.82 -15.02
CA SER A 374 -0.79 -4.17 -15.96
C SER A 374 0.44 -4.66 -15.22
N VAL A 375 1.02 -5.74 -15.68
CA VAL A 375 2.31 -6.28 -15.23
C VAL A 375 3.46 -5.90 -16.16
N THR A 376 3.19 -5.12 -17.22
CA THR A 376 4.20 -4.68 -18.20
C THR A 376 4.32 -3.19 -18.31
N GLU A 377 3.33 -2.48 -17.82
CA GLU A 377 3.23 -1.03 -17.94
C GLU A 377 3.23 -0.42 -16.53
N TYR A 378 4.13 0.51 -16.28
CA TYR A 378 4.11 1.26 -15.02
C TYR A 378 2.97 2.28 -15.01
N VAL A 379 2.31 2.44 -13.87
CA VAL A 379 1.32 3.49 -13.61
C VAL A 379 1.93 4.88 -13.81
N ASN A 380 3.15 5.06 -13.32
CA ASN A 380 3.89 6.31 -13.49
C ASN A 380 5.05 6.13 -14.47
N LYS A 381 5.13 7.03 -15.45
CA LYS A 381 6.22 7.13 -16.43
C LYS A 381 6.68 8.59 -16.56
N PRO A 382 7.91 8.86 -16.99
CA PRO A 382 8.35 10.24 -17.20
C PRO A 382 7.46 11.05 -18.13
N SER A 383 6.79 10.40 -19.10
CA SER A 383 5.88 11.04 -20.06
C SER A 383 4.49 11.32 -19.52
N ARG A 384 4.02 10.55 -18.53
CA ARG A 384 2.71 10.71 -17.89
C ARG A 384 2.73 10.01 -16.53
N GLN A 385 2.32 10.73 -15.51
CA GLN A 385 2.15 10.21 -14.17
C GLN A 385 0.66 10.08 -13.89
N HIS A 386 0.21 8.84 -13.67
CA HIS A 386 -1.19 8.56 -13.38
C HIS A 386 -1.51 8.63 -11.87
N TYR A 387 -0.47 8.70 -11.04
CA TYR A 387 -0.61 8.84 -9.59
C TYR A 387 0.55 9.68 -9.04
N LEU A 388 0.27 10.89 -8.60
CA LEU A 388 1.29 11.80 -8.09
C LEU A 388 0.76 12.69 -6.97
N ILE A 389 1.67 13.32 -6.24
CA ILE A 389 1.38 14.34 -5.22
C ILE A 389 1.71 15.73 -5.81
N PHE A 390 0.84 16.71 -5.60
CA PHE A 390 1.18 18.11 -5.81
C PHE A 390 2.12 18.59 -4.70
N HIS A 391 3.32 19.04 -5.07
CA HIS A 391 4.31 19.49 -4.11
C HIS A 391 4.14 20.99 -3.82
N ALA A 392 3.72 21.34 -2.59
CA ALA A 392 3.53 22.74 -2.20
C ALA A 392 4.80 23.59 -2.36
N ASN A 393 5.99 23.00 -2.26
CA ASN A 393 7.27 23.67 -2.50
C ASN A 393 7.63 23.78 -3.99
N ASN A 394 6.81 23.28 -4.90
CA ASN A 394 6.99 23.25 -6.36
C ASN A 394 8.36 22.72 -6.82
N LYS A 395 8.89 21.71 -6.12
CA LYS A 395 10.13 21.05 -6.52
C LYS A 395 9.81 19.70 -7.12
N THR A 396 10.29 19.48 -8.33
CA THR A 396 10.22 18.15 -8.96
C THR A 396 11.00 17.17 -8.12
N PRO A 397 10.44 16.00 -7.78
CA PRO A 397 11.18 14.98 -7.07
C PRO A 397 12.39 14.58 -7.90
N THR A 398 13.56 14.61 -7.28
CA THR A 398 14.72 13.89 -7.75
C THR A 398 14.86 12.66 -6.88
N SER A 399 15.48 11.61 -7.38
CA SER A 399 15.66 10.32 -6.68
C SER A 399 16.22 10.43 -5.23
N SER A 400 16.65 11.60 -4.81
CA SER A 400 17.23 11.89 -3.49
C SER A 400 16.55 13.01 -2.70
N SER A 401 15.50 13.62 -3.20
CA SER A 401 14.89 14.80 -2.56
C SER A 401 13.46 14.55 -2.08
N TYR A 402 13.32 13.64 -1.15
CA TYR A 402 12.07 13.52 -0.39
C TYR A 402 11.92 14.72 0.51
N SER A 403 10.80 15.44 0.40
CA SER A 403 10.67 16.72 1.07
C SER A 403 9.54 16.68 2.09
N LYS A 404 9.88 17.06 3.31
CA LYS A 404 8.88 17.42 4.34
C LYS A 404 8.03 18.61 3.94
N ASP A 405 8.41 19.29 2.86
CA ASP A 405 7.82 20.51 2.36
C ASP A 405 6.86 20.25 1.16
N TRP A 406 6.49 18.99 0.90
CA TRP A 406 5.48 18.65 -0.12
C TRP A 406 4.04 18.94 0.32
N PRO A 407 3.65 18.72 1.60
CA PRO A 407 2.30 19.04 2.05
C PRO A 407 2.02 20.55 2.03
N TYR A 408 0.75 20.89 1.87
CA TYR A 408 0.24 22.23 2.08
C TYR A 408 -0.10 22.47 3.57
N PRO A 409 0.05 23.73 4.08
CA PRO A 409 0.68 24.85 3.41
C PRO A 409 2.22 24.75 3.47
N TYR A 410 2.90 25.30 2.46
CA TYR A 410 4.34 25.49 2.49
C TYR A 410 4.69 26.96 2.37
N LEU A 411 5.28 27.55 3.41
CA LEU A 411 5.54 29.00 3.50
C LEU A 411 4.26 29.81 3.21
N ALA A 412 4.26 30.63 2.14
CA ALA A 412 3.10 31.39 1.70
C ALA A 412 2.23 30.63 0.66
N ASN A 413 2.63 29.43 0.29
CA ASN A 413 1.84 28.62 -0.65
C ASN A 413 0.82 27.77 0.11
N ASP A 414 -0.39 28.29 0.15
CA ASP A 414 -1.55 27.68 0.82
C ASP A 414 -2.68 27.33 -0.15
N SER A 415 -2.37 27.25 -1.45
CA SER A 415 -3.41 27.15 -2.47
C SER A 415 -2.98 26.30 -3.65
N LEU A 416 -3.91 25.55 -4.22
CA LEU A 416 -3.80 24.85 -5.50
C LEU A 416 -4.90 25.35 -6.44
N THR A 417 -4.51 26.15 -7.44
CA THR A 417 -5.39 26.80 -8.39
C THR A 417 -4.79 26.73 -9.79
N ASN A 418 -5.52 27.16 -10.82
CA ASN A 418 -4.95 27.26 -12.17
C ASN A 418 -3.77 28.25 -12.28
N MET A 419 -3.62 29.16 -11.31
CA MET A 419 -2.61 30.22 -11.32
C MET A 419 -1.58 30.08 -10.20
N SER A 420 -1.71 29.09 -9.32
CA SER A 420 -0.73 28.80 -8.27
C SER A 420 0.51 28.11 -8.85
N THR A 421 1.52 27.93 -8.01
CA THR A 421 2.73 27.20 -8.35
C THR A 421 3.00 26.18 -7.24
N PRO A 422 2.72 24.85 -7.49
CA PRO A 422 2.27 24.26 -8.75
C PRO A 422 0.85 24.68 -9.13
N ALA A 423 0.52 24.60 -10.43
CA ALA A 423 -0.83 24.84 -10.92
C ALA A 423 -1.68 23.55 -10.85
N ALA A 424 -2.99 23.72 -10.79
CA ALA A 424 -3.97 22.63 -10.76
C ALA A 424 -4.13 22.01 -12.16
N GLU A 425 -3.08 21.38 -12.68
CA GLU A 425 -3.00 20.81 -14.03
C GLU A 425 -3.67 19.45 -14.13
N LEU A 426 -4.16 19.12 -15.32
CA LEU A 426 -4.80 17.86 -15.70
C LEU A 426 -4.04 17.22 -16.87
N TRP A 427 -4.21 15.92 -17.04
CA TRP A 427 -3.77 15.16 -18.20
C TRP A 427 -4.83 15.08 -19.30
N ASN A 428 -6.10 15.20 -18.95
CA ASN A 428 -7.22 15.17 -19.87
C ASN A 428 -7.97 16.50 -19.84
N ALA A 429 -8.41 16.97 -20.99
CA ALA A 429 -9.09 18.24 -21.12
C ALA A 429 -10.37 18.28 -20.24
N ASN A 430 -10.57 19.41 -19.58
CA ASN A 430 -11.80 19.71 -18.89
C ASN A 430 -12.92 20.12 -19.88
N THR A 431 -14.14 20.31 -19.43
CA THR A 431 -15.29 20.68 -20.26
C THR A 431 -15.14 21.98 -21.03
N ASP A 432 -14.27 22.89 -20.58
CA ASP A 432 -13.92 24.14 -21.27
C ASP A 432 -12.73 24.00 -22.23
N SER A 433 -12.26 22.76 -22.46
CA SER A 433 -11.11 22.40 -23.27
C SER A 433 -9.77 22.90 -22.73
N THR A 434 -9.70 23.33 -21.48
CA THR A 434 -8.42 23.62 -20.80
C THR A 434 -7.87 22.38 -20.12
N MET A 435 -6.57 22.39 -19.82
CA MET A 435 -5.88 21.34 -19.07
C MET A 435 -5.77 21.74 -17.58
N PHE A 436 -6.82 22.33 -17.03
CA PHE A 436 -6.87 22.77 -15.64
C PHE A 436 -8.13 22.26 -14.94
N MET A 437 -8.01 21.99 -13.65
CA MET A 437 -9.12 21.51 -12.82
C MET A 437 -10.27 22.54 -12.73
N ASN A 438 -9.97 23.84 -12.78
CA ASN A 438 -10.93 24.95 -12.65
C ASN A 438 -11.72 24.95 -11.31
N LYS A 439 -11.23 24.21 -10.33
CA LYS A 439 -11.83 24.07 -9.01
C LYS A 439 -10.79 24.39 -7.95
N PRO A 440 -10.57 25.68 -7.63
CA PRO A 440 -9.52 26.10 -6.73
C PRO A 440 -9.71 25.55 -5.31
N ILE A 441 -8.61 25.10 -4.71
CA ILE A 441 -8.45 24.81 -3.29
C ILE A 441 -7.57 25.93 -2.73
N THR A 442 -8.06 26.65 -1.73
CA THR A 442 -7.38 27.85 -1.20
C THR A 442 -7.42 27.90 0.33
N ARG A 443 -6.62 28.77 0.91
CA ARG A 443 -6.53 28.95 2.37
C ARG A 443 -6.30 27.63 3.14
N MET A 444 -5.48 26.76 2.57
CA MET A 444 -5.08 25.53 3.22
C MET A 444 -4.26 25.84 4.48
N THR A 445 -4.72 25.34 5.61
CA THR A 445 -4.08 25.53 6.92
C THR A 445 -4.07 24.24 7.72
N VAL A 446 -3.12 24.12 8.62
CA VAL A 446 -3.07 23.03 9.61
C VAL A 446 -2.81 23.66 10.98
N THR A 447 -3.69 23.41 11.92
CA THR A 447 -3.58 23.88 13.31
C THR A 447 -3.83 22.70 14.25
N ASP A 448 -2.89 22.45 15.15
CA ASP A 448 -2.98 21.33 16.09
C ASP A 448 -3.26 19.95 15.45
N GLY A 449 -2.75 19.75 14.23
CA GLY A 449 -2.94 18.52 13.45
C GLY A 449 -4.27 18.44 12.69
N LEU A 450 -5.14 19.44 12.82
CA LEU A 450 -6.40 19.56 12.08
C LEU A 450 -6.22 20.44 10.86
N ALA A 451 -6.68 19.97 9.71
CA ALA A 451 -6.55 20.69 8.44
C ALA A 451 -7.84 21.43 8.08
N SER A 452 -7.68 22.58 7.41
CA SER A 452 -8.81 23.37 6.91
C SER A 452 -8.47 23.95 5.54
N PHE A 453 -9.46 24.11 4.68
CA PHE A 453 -9.30 24.72 3.37
C PHE A 453 -10.64 25.18 2.79
N ASP A 454 -10.57 26.06 1.80
CA ASP A 454 -11.72 26.45 1.00
C ASP A 454 -11.70 25.81 -0.39
N PHE A 455 -12.83 25.25 -0.77
CA PHE A 455 -13.09 24.77 -2.12
C PHE A 455 -14.01 25.77 -2.84
N LEU A 456 -13.65 26.16 -4.09
CA LEU A 456 -14.35 27.16 -4.90
C LEU A 456 -14.60 28.49 -4.17
N GLY A 457 -13.65 28.93 -3.34
CA GLY A 457 -13.69 30.18 -2.59
C GLY A 457 -14.44 30.11 -1.26
N GLY A 458 -14.94 28.96 -0.89
CA GLY A 458 -15.52 28.68 0.43
C GLY A 458 -16.66 29.59 0.82
N THR A 459 -17.88 29.23 0.52
CA THR A 459 -18.99 29.73 1.28
C THR A 459 -19.22 28.82 2.46
N PRO A 460 -19.57 29.32 3.66
CA PRO A 460 -19.99 28.45 4.73
C PRO A 460 -21.10 27.57 4.20
N SER A 461 -20.84 26.26 4.07
CA SER A 461 -21.92 25.32 3.81
C SER A 461 -22.91 25.50 4.95
N SER A 462 -24.19 25.61 4.61
CA SER A 462 -25.28 25.48 5.59
C SER A 462 -25.44 24.02 6.07
N VAL A 463 -24.40 23.20 5.92
CA VAL A 463 -24.29 21.95 6.66
C VAL A 463 -24.20 22.36 8.13
N LEU A 464 -25.30 22.17 8.82
CA LEU A 464 -25.37 22.24 10.26
C LEU A 464 -24.20 21.39 10.81
N HIS A 465 -23.10 22.05 11.18
CA HIS A 465 -22.20 21.51 12.17
C HIS A 465 -23.09 21.32 13.40
N LEU A 466 -23.48 20.10 13.65
CA LEU A 466 -24.11 19.70 14.87
C LEU A 466 -23.06 19.82 15.96
N THR A 467 -22.87 21.08 16.41
CA THR A 467 -22.09 21.34 17.62
C THR A 467 -22.68 20.55 18.77
N SER A 468 -21.90 20.31 19.78
CA SER A 468 -22.15 19.49 20.97
C SER A 468 -23.48 19.69 21.73
N ASP A 469 -24.38 20.57 21.27
CA ASP A 469 -25.70 20.82 21.83
C ASP A 469 -26.81 19.86 21.36
N PHE A 470 -26.45 18.82 20.60
CA PHE A 470 -27.42 17.80 20.13
C PHE A 470 -28.07 16.98 21.23
N SER A 471 -27.52 17.03 22.43
CA SER A 471 -28.03 16.22 23.55
C SER A 471 -29.44 16.58 24.02
N HIS A 472 -29.97 17.74 23.62
CA HIS A 472 -31.29 18.22 24.08
C HIS A 472 -32.42 18.08 23.06
N GLN A 473 -32.14 17.85 21.77
CA GLN A 473 -33.17 17.78 20.73
C GLN A 473 -33.37 16.38 20.15
N PHE A 474 -32.45 15.46 20.33
CA PHE A 474 -32.55 14.11 19.77
C PHE A 474 -32.16 13.03 20.79
N SER A 475 -32.91 11.97 20.81
CA SER A 475 -32.52 10.74 21.53
C SER A 475 -31.89 9.77 20.56
N VAL A 476 -30.62 9.33 20.86
CA VAL A 476 -29.96 8.29 20.07
C VAL A 476 -30.65 6.96 20.33
N LEU A 477 -31.15 6.35 19.30
CA LEU A 477 -31.82 5.03 19.37
C LEU A 477 -30.82 3.91 19.12
N TYR A 478 -29.90 4.10 18.18
CA TYR A 478 -28.97 3.06 17.77
C TYR A 478 -27.74 3.66 17.07
N ARG A 479 -26.57 3.03 17.25
CA ARG A 479 -25.34 3.34 16.52
C ARG A 479 -24.74 2.07 15.94
N LEU A 480 -24.40 2.11 14.63
CA LEU A 480 -23.70 1.02 13.96
C LEU A 480 -22.70 1.63 12.98
N GLY A 481 -21.43 1.61 13.35
CA GLY A 481 -20.37 2.24 12.56
C GLY A 481 -20.66 3.72 12.30
N PRO A 482 -20.55 4.21 11.05
CA PRO A 482 -20.79 5.61 10.70
C PRO A 482 -22.28 6.00 10.71
N VAL A 483 -23.18 5.09 11.07
CA VAL A 483 -24.62 5.33 11.05
C VAL A 483 -25.15 5.51 12.47
N THR A 484 -25.78 6.64 12.73
CA THR A 484 -26.52 6.87 13.97
C THR A 484 -28.01 7.08 13.65
N ILE A 485 -28.86 6.33 14.29
CA ILE A 485 -30.32 6.51 14.24
C ILE A 485 -30.74 7.32 15.45
N VAL A 486 -31.38 8.45 15.20
CA VAL A 486 -31.85 9.36 16.26
C VAL A 486 -33.33 9.61 16.13
N ARG A 487 -33.97 9.96 17.25
CA ARG A 487 -35.36 10.39 17.29
C ARG A 487 -35.43 11.85 17.76
N ASP A 488 -36.14 12.72 17.02
CA ASP A 488 -36.38 14.10 17.42
C ASP A 488 -37.50 14.23 18.49
N GLU A 489 -37.68 15.43 18.99
CA GLU A 489 -38.70 15.76 19.99
C GLU A 489 -40.14 15.50 19.50
N ASN A 490 -40.37 15.47 18.19
CA ASN A 490 -41.65 15.19 17.56
C ASN A 490 -41.84 13.67 17.31
N GLY A 491 -40.87 12.83 17.75
CA GLY A 491 -40.92 11.38 17.59
C GLY A 491 -40.50 10.86 16.22
N ARG A 492 -40.04 11.72 15.30
CA ARG A 492 -39.57 11.32 13.97
C ARG A 492 -38.19 10.69 14.07
N VAL A 493 -37.99 9.66 13.30
CA VAL A 493 -36.71 8.93 13.27
C VAL A 493 -35.84 9.42 12.09
N HIS A 494 -34.63 9.79 12.37
CA HIS A 494 -33.64 10.26 11.40
C HIS A 494 -32.42 9.33 11.36
N LYS A 495 -31.89 9.15 10.16
CA LYS A 495 -30.61 8.47 9.94
C LYS A 495 -29.53 9.54 9.72
N ILE A 496 -28.50 9.52 10.55
CA ILE A 496 -27.31 10.36 10.41
C ILE A 496 -26.18 9.43 9.97
N ILE A 497 -25.47 9.81 8.93
CA ILE A 497 -24.28 9.10 8.46
C ILE A 497 -23.11 10.06 8.68
N TYR A 498 -22.08 9.62 9.42
CA TYR A 498 -20.86 10.38 9.71
C TYR A 498 -19.81 10.05 8.69
#